data_e7958b9a2e5acfd6ac2a80042e095553
#
_entry.id   e7958b9a2e5acfd6ac2a80042e095553
#
_cell.length_a   1.000
_cell.length_b   1.000
_cell.length_c   1.000
_cell.angle_alpha   90.00
_cell.angle_beta   90.00
_cell.angle_gamma   90.00
#
_symmetry.space_group_name_H-M   'P 1'
#
loop_
_entity.id
_entity.type
_entity.pdbx_description
1 polymer ?
#
loop_
_entity_poly.entity_id
_entity_poly.type
_entity_poly.pdbx_seq_one_letter_code
_entity_poly.pdbx_strand_id
1 'polypeptide(L)'
;MKILMLHGINHNLFGKRDPAQYGTVTLDEINARLHALGQELGVELDAFQTNFEGAMCERIHQAYADGVDAVLINAGAWTHYSYGIRDALAILNCPVVEVHMSNIHAREAFRHVSVFADIVQGQICGFGLDSYLLGLRAAVSAVQSVLKY
;
A
#
# COMPACT_ATOMS: atom_id res chain seq x y z
N MET A 1 -8.19 -15.79 -2.81
CA MET A 1 -8.02 -14.46 -2.19
C MET A 1 -7.28 -13.57 -3.18
N LYS A 2 -7.86 -12.43 -3.47
CA LYS A 2 -7.29 -11.42 -4.38
C LYS A 2 -6.87 -10.19 -3.59
N ILE A 3 -5.61 -9.81 -3.71
CA ILE A 3 -5.05 -8.65 -3.01
C ILE A 3 -4.47 -7.68 -4.04
N LEU A 4 -4.77 -6.40 -3.87
CA LEU A 4 -4.27 -5.33 -4.74
C LEU A 4 -3.22 -4.52 -4.00
N MET A 5 -2.04 -4.35 -4.62
CA MET A 5 -1.00 -3.43 -4.16
C MET A 5 -1.08 -2.12 -4.96
N LEU A 6 -1.27 -1.01 -4.26
CA LEU A 6 -1.32 0.33 -4.85
C LEU A 6 -0.03 1.10 -4.52
N HIS A 7 0.70 1.48 -5.56
CA HIS A 7 1.92 2.29 -5.47
C HIS A 7 1.61 3.72 -5.91
N GLY A 8 1.97 4.69 -5.08
CA GLY A 8 1.67 6.09 -5.29
C GLY A 8 2.70 6.87 -6.09
N ILE A 9 2.62 8.17 -5.87
CA ILE A 9 3.39 9.18 -6.62
C ILE A 9 4.90 8.95 -6.45
N ASN A 10 5.62 9.04 -7.56
CA ASN A 10 7.08 8.92 -7.66
C ASN A 10 7.65 7.53 -7.36
N HIS A 11 6.82 6.53 -7.09
CA HIS A 11 7.31 5.18 -6.80
C HIS A 11 7.86 4.47 -8.03
N ASN A 12 7.51 4.91 -9.22
CA ASN A 12 8.17 4.47 -10.46
C ASN A 12 9.67 4.80 -10.50
N LEU A 13 10.12 5.74 -9.64
CA LEU A 13 11.53 6.17 -9.57
C LEU A 13 12.28 5.51 -8.40
N PHE A 14 11.73 4.52 -7.72
CA PHE A 14 12.48 3.76 -6.73
C PHE A 14 13.75 3.16 -7.34
N GLY A 15 14.85 3.20 -6.58
CA GLY A 15 16.18 2.88 -7.05
C GLY A 15 16.97 4.08 -7.57
N LYS A 16 16.28 5.19 -7.92
CA LYS A 16 16.89 6.45 -8.35
C LYS A 16 16.65 7.61 -7.39
N ARG A 17 15.78 7.42 -6.39
CA ARG A 17 15.54 8.40 -5.33
C ARG A 17 16.59 8.27 -4.23
N ASP A 18 16.56 9.19 -3.27
CA ASP A 18 17.50 9.23 -2.13
C ASP A 18 17.66 7.85 -1.46
N PRO A 19 18.83 7.20 -1.59
CA PRO A 19 19.04 5.87 -1.02
C PRO A 19 18.98 5.84 0.51
N ALA A 20 19.25 6.96 1.18
CA ALA A 20 19.20 7.02 2.64
C ALA A 20 17.75 6.84 3.15
N GLN A 21 16.73 7.20 2.36
CA GLN A 21 15.32 7.06 2.73
C GLN A 21 14.67 5.82 2.12
N TYR A 22 15.03 5.46 0.89
CA TYR A 22 14.29 4.47 0.09
C TYR A 22 15.15 3.26 -0.30
N GLY A 23 16.47 3.27 0.04
CA GLY A 23 17.40 2.25 -0.42
C GLY A 23 17.60 2.27 -1.93
N THR A 24 18.08 1.17 -2.48
CA THR A 24 18.35 1.03 -3.92
C THR A 24 17.38 0.09 -4.63
N VAL A 25 16.40 -0.46 -3.91
CA VAL A 25 15.43 -1.38 -4.47
C VAL A 25 14.52 -0.66 -5.48
N THR A 26 14.25 -1.32 -6.60
CA THR A 26 13.35 -0.80 -7.64
C THR A 26 11.91 -1.22 -7.39
N LEU A 27 10.96 -0.55 -8.05
CA LEU A 27 9.55 -0.94 -8.01
C LEU A 27 9.35 -2.37 -8.55
N ASP A 28 10.05 -2.73 -9.63
CA ASP A 28 9.96 -4.07 -10.20
C ASP A 28 10.43 -5.14 -9.21
N GLU A 29 11.50 -4.87 -8.46
CA GLU A 29 11.99 -5.78 -7.41
C GLU A 29 10.97 -5.92 -6.27
N ILE A 30 10.34 -4.82 -5.86
CA ILE A 30 9.28 -4.84 -4.84
C ILE A 30 8.13 -5.72 -5.32
N ASN A 31 7.65 -5.49 -6.54
CA ASN A 31 6.56 -6.27 -7.11
C ASN A 31 6.92 -7.75 -7.24
N ALA A 32 8.14 -8.07 -7.69
CA ALA A 32 8.61 -9.45 -7.80
C ALA A 32 8.60 -10.17 -6.44
N ARG A 33 9.07 -9.49 -5.39
CA ARG A 33 9.09 -10.05 -4.03
C ARG A 33 7.68 -10.21 -3.46
N LEU A 34 6.79 -9.27 -3.73
CA LEU A 34 5.38 -9.38 -3.34
C LEU A 34 4.69 -10.54 -4.04
N HIS A 35 4.91 -10.72 -5.35
CA HIS A 35 4.35 -11.85 -6.10
C HIS A 35 4.86 -13.18 -5.57
N ALA A 36 6.18 -13.30 -5.28
CA ALA A 36 6.76 -14.52 -4.73
C ALA A 36 6.14 -14.86 -3.37
N LEU A 37 6.01 -13.87 -2.48
CA LEU A 37 5.35 -14.09 -1.18
C LEU A 37 3.87 -14.42 -1.35
N GLY A 38 3.19 -13.79 -2.29
CA GLY A 38 1.80 -14.10 -2.62
C GLY A 38 1.62 -15.56 -3.02
N GLN A 39 2.52 -16.10 -3.84
CA GLN A 39 2.53 -17.51 -4.21
C GLN A 39 2.70 -18.42 -2.99
N GLU A 40 3.65 -18.09 -2.10
CA GLU A 40 3.84 -18.85 -0.85
C GLU A 40 2.59 -18.85 0.03
N LEU A 41 1.86 -17.72 0.08
CA LEU A 41 0.66 -17.55 0.89
C LEU A 41 -0.61 -18.05 0.18
N GLY A 42 -0.50 -18.47 -1.08
CA GLY A 42 -1.65 -18.94 -1.86
C GLY A 42 -2.63 -17.83 -2.25
N VAL A 43 -2.15 -16.60 -2.40
CA VAL A 43 -2.98 -15.45 -2.80
C VAL A 43 -2.60 -14.94 -4.18
N GLU A 44 -3.60 -14.42 -4.89
CA GLU A 44 -3.41 -13.74 -6.17
C GLU A 44 -3.16 -12.26 -5.87
N LEU A 45 -2.00 -11.77 -6.31
CA LEU A 45 -1.61 -10.38 -6.10
C LEU A 45 -1.57 -9.64 -7.43
N ASP A 46 -2.22 -8.49 -7.49
CA ASP A 46 -2.09 -7.53 -8.57
C ASP A 46 -1.45 -6.25 -8.04
N ALA A 47 -0.71 -5.54 -8.89
CA ALA A 47 -0.01 -4.31 -8.53
C ALA A 47 -0.27 -3.21 -9.55
N PHE A 48 -0.46 -2.00 -9.07
CA PHE A 48 -0.73 -0.81 -9.89
C PHE A 48 0.06 0.37 -9.35
N GLN A 49 0.64 1.17 -10.24
CA GLN A 49 1.35 2.39 -9.88
C GLN A 49 0.88 3.53 -10.77
N THR A 50 0.72 4.72 -10.18
CA THR A 50 0.42 5.93 -10.94
C THR A 50 0.98 7.16 -10.23
N ASN A 51 1.23 8.21 -11.03
CA ASN A 51 1.58 9.55 -10.55
C ASN A 51 0.38 10.50 -10.58
N PHE A 52 -0.82 10.01 -10.88
CA PHE A 52 -2.04 10.80 -10.98
C PHE A 52 -3.04 10.40 -9.91
N GLU A 53 -3.45 11.35 -9.07
CA GLU A 53 -4.43 11.07 -8.01
C GLU A 53 -5.75 10.54 -8.55
N GLY A 54 -6.25 11.10 -9.67
CA GLY A 54 -7.48 10.64 -10.30
C GLY A 54 -7.40 9.19 -10.75
N ALA A 55 -6.28 8.79 -11.35
CA ALA A 55 -6.05 7.41 -11.76
C ALA A 55 -6.00 6.46 -10.56
N MET A 56 -5.41 6.92 -9.44
CA MET A 56 -5.42 6.15 -8.19
C MET A 56 -6.85 5.95 -7.68
N CYS A 57 -7.66 7.00 -7.65
CA CYS A 57 -9.05 6.91 -7.23
C CYS A 57 -9.84 5.95 -8.13
N GLU A 58 -9.68 6.04 -9.44
CA GLU A 58 -10.36 5.15 -10.39
C GLU A 58 -9.93 3.69 -10.21
N ARG A 59 -8.65 3.44 -9.92
CA ARG A 59 -8.19 2.08 -9.65
C ARG A 59 -8.80 1.52 -8.35
N ILE A 60 -8.96 2.37 -7.33
CA ILE A 60 -9.68 2.00 -6.10
C ILE A 60 -11.14 1.69 -6.39
N HIS A 61 -11.81 2.50 -7.22
CA HIS A 61 -13.18 2.23 -7.64
C HIS A 61 -13.30 0.88 -8.37
N GLN A 62 -12.31 0.55 -9.20
CA GLN A 62 -12.28 -0.74 -9.88
C GLN A 62 -12.08 -1.89 -8.89
N ALA A 63 -11.23 -1.71 -7.88
CA ALA A 63 -11.05 -2.71 -6.82
C ALA A 63 -12.36 -2.97 -6.06
N TYR A 64 -13.13 -1.93 -5.80
CA TYR A 64 -14.45 -2.07 -5.20
C TYR A 64 -15.39 -2.88 -6.10
N ALA A 65 -15.44 -2.56 -7.40
CA ALA A 65 -16.28 -3.27 -8.36
C ALA A 65 -15.86 -4.75 -8.52
N ASP A 66 -14.55 -5.02 -8.50
CA ASP A 66 -14.00 -6.37 -8.63
C ASP A 66 -14.16 -7.20 -7.35
N GLY A 67 -14.44 -6.57 -6.22
CA GLY A 67 -14.57 -7.26 -4.94
C GLY A 67 -13.26 -7.85 -4.45
N VAL A 68 -12.16 -7.09 -4.50
CA VAL A 68 -10.86 -7.56 -3.97
C VAL A 68 -10.98 -7.83 -2.46
N ASP A 69 -10.22 -8.79 -1.97
CA ASP A 69 -10.31 -9.22 -0.58
C ASP A 69 -9.53 -8.31 0.37
N ALA A 70 -8.47 -7.66 -0.10
CA ALA A 70 -7.71 -6.67 0.66
C ALA A 70 -6.93 -5.74 -0.28
N VAL A 71 -6.54 -4.58 0.27
CA VAL A 71 -5.71 -3.60 -0.43
C VAL A 71 -4.50 -3.25 0.43
N LEU A 72 -3.32 -3.24 -0.19
CA LEU A 72 -2.11 -2.65 0.34
C LEU A 72 -1.93 -1.30 -0.36
N ILE A 73 -1.59 -0.26 0.36
CA ILE A 73 -1.33 1.04 -0.24
C ILE A 73 -0.08 1.70 0.34
N ASN A 74 0.81 2.11 -0.55
CA ASN A 74 1.83 3.12 -0.27
C ASN A 74 1.58 4.30 -1.19
N ALA A 75 0.86 5.30 -0.69
CA ALA A 75 0.45 6.45 -1.50
C ALA A 75 1.56 7.50 -1.66
N GLY A 76 2.73 7.29 -1.04
CA GLY A 76 3.80 8.28 -1.06
C GLY A 76 3.35 9.57 -0.39
N ALA A 77 3.71 10.72 -0.95
CA ALA A 77 3.37 12.01 -0.38
C ALA A 77 1.85 12.27 -0.29
N TRP A 78 1.05 11.62 -1.13
CA TRP A 78 -0.42 11.76 -1.06
C TRP A 78 -1.00 11.32 0.27
N THR A 79 -0.30 10.44 0.99
CA THR A 79 -0.68 9.97 2.34
C THR A 79 -0.97 11.12 3.29
N HIS A 80 -0.30 12.25 3.11
CA HIS A 80 -0.30 13.35 4.06
C HIS A 80 -1.33 14.44 3.73
N TYR A 81 -1.97 14.40 2.54
CA TYR A 81 -2.87 15.48 2.14
C TYR A 81 -3.98 15.09 1.14
N SER A 82 -3.98 13.89 0.57
CA SER A 82 -4.99 13.54 -0.43
C SER A 82 -6.28 13.07 0.21
N TYR A 83 -7.18 13.99 0.44
CA TYR A 83 -8.53 13.68 0.90
C TYR A 83 -9.35 12.92 -0.15
N GLY A 84 -9.08 13.17 -1.44
CA GLY A 84 -9.73 12.42 -2.52
C GLY A 84 -9.41 10.93 -2.48
N ILE A 85 -8.14 10.57 -2.29
CA ILE A 85 -7.75 9.17 -2.13
C ILE A 85 -8.32 8.58 -0.84
N ARG A 86 -8.31 9.35 0.26
CA ARG A 86 -8.95 8.93 1.51
C ARG A 86 -10.40 8.53 1.29
N ASP A 87 -11.16 9.39 0.62
CA ASP A 87 -12.58 9.14 0.37
C ASP A 87 -12.80 7.94 -0.53
N ALA A 88 -11.93 7.73 -1.54
CA ALA A 88 -11.98 6.55 -2.38
C ALA A 88 -11.72 5.27 -1.57
N LEU A 89 -10.70 5.26 -0.71
CA LEU A 89 -10.40 4.12 0.14
C LEU A 89 -11.55 3.80 1.11
N ALA A 90 -12.24 4.81 1.59
CA ALA A 90 -13.37 4.65 2.52
C ALA A 90 -14.57 3.92 1.90
N ILE A 91 -14.65 3.82 0.56
CA ILE A 91 -15.70 3.07 -0.13
C ILE A 91 -15.47 1.56 -0.02
N LEU A 92 -14.22 1.12 0.13
CA LEU A 92 -13.87 -0.29 0.12
C LEU A 92 -14.48 -1.03 1.33
N ASN A 93 -14.99 -2.23 1.07
CA ASN A 93 -15.55 -3.13 2.09
C ASN A 93 -14.53 -4.20 2.54
N CYS A 94 -13.26 -3.97 2.30
CA CYS A 94 -12.19 -4.91 2.64
C CYS A 94 -11.11 -4.23 3.48
N PRO A 95 -10.27 -5.01 4.18
CA PRO A 95 -9.14 -4.43 4.89
C PRO A 95 -8.20 -3.67 3.96
N VAL A 96 -7.76 -2.51 4.41
CA VAL A 96 -6.72 -1.71 3.75
C VAL A 96 -5.54 -1.60 4.71
N VAL A 97 -4.35 -1.95 4.24
CA VAL A 97 -3.11 -1.83 5.02
C VAL A 97 -2.23 -0.77 4.38
N GLU A 98 -1.88 0.26 5.14
CA GLU A 98 -0.98 1.32 4.71
C GLU A 98 0.47 0.92 4.99
N VAL A 99 1.35 1.05 3.98
CA VAL A 99 2.76 0.74 4.12
C VAL A 99 3.63 1.88 3.64
N HIS A 100 4.79 2.06 4.28
CA HIS A 100 5.82 3.02 3.89
C HIS A 100 7.19 2.37 4.06
N MET A 101 8.10 2.59 3.11
CA MET A 101 9.48 2.10 3.23
C MET A 101 10.22 2.81 4.35
N SER A 102 10.11 4.14 4.39
CA SER A 102 10.78 4.96 5.39
C SER A 102 10.00 5.01 6.71
N ASN A 103 10.69 5.34 7.80
CA ASN A 103 10.01 5.72 9.02
C ASN A 103 9.54 7.16 8.88
N ILE A 104 8.27 7.35 8.53
CA ILE A 104 7.67 8.67 8.29
C ILE A 104 7.70 9.55 9.53
N HIS A 105 7.78 8.97 10.73
CA HIS A 105 7.82 9.69 12.00
C HIS A 105 9.21 10.25 12.31
N ALA A 106 10.25 9.80 11.60
CA ALA A 106 11.61 10.29 11.71
C ALA A 106 12.00 11.26 10.58
N ARG A 107 11.03 11.75 9.84
CA ARG A 107 11.22 12.66 8.70
C ARG A 107 10.60 14.03 9.00
N GLU A 108 10.36 14.82 7.94
CA GLU A 108 9.78 16.17 8.07
C GLU A 108 8.40 16.10 8.75
N ALA A 109 8.07 17.13 9.52
CA ALA A 109 6.84 17.15 10.34
C ALA A 109 5.56 16.86 9.52
N PHE A 110 5.49 17.32 8.26
CA PHE A 110 4.31 17.10 7.43
C PHE A 110 4.08 15.61 7.09
N ARG A 111 5.10 14.76 7.25
CA ARG A 111 4.99 13.31 7.01
C ARG A 111 4.49 12.52 8.21
N HIS A 112 4.38 13.16 9.38
CA HIS A 112 3.99 12.47 10.61
C HIS A 112 2.51 12.11 10.67
N VAL A 113 1.67 12.78 9.86
CA VAL A 113 0.23 12.54 9.82
C VAL A 113 -0.15 11.86 8.52
N SER A 114 -0.87 10.74 8.64
CA SER A 114 -1.54 10.09 7.52
C SER A 114 -3.01 10.46 7.56
N VAL A 115 -3.54 10.97 6.43
CA VAL A 115 -4.98 11.24 6.33
C VAL A 115 -5.79 9.96 6.13
N PHE A 116 -5.12 8.81 6.04
CA PHE A 116 -5.77 7.49 5.96
C PHE A 116 -5.79 6.74 7.28
N ALA A 117 -5.05 7.21 8.28
CA ALA A 117 -4.75 6.45 9.50
C ALA A 117 -5.99 5.90 10.21
N ASP A 118 -7.07 6.66 10.23
CA ASP A 118 -8.31 6.30 10.92
C ASP A 118 -9.27 5.44 10.09
N ILE A 119 -8.99 5.22 8.79
CA ILE A 119 -9.84 4.39 7.92
C ILE A 119 -9.16 3.12 7.43
N VAL A 120 -7.86 2.97 7.64
CA VAL A 120 -7.14 1.74 7.30
C VAL A 120 -7.14 0.75 8.47
N GLN A 121 -6.91 -0.51 8.18
CA GLN A 121 -6.81 -1.57 9.20
C GLN A 121 -5.60 -1.37 10.10
N GLY A 122 -4.49 -0.91 9.54
CA GLY A 122 -3.26 -0.63 10.27
C GLY A 122 -2.19 -0.06 9.36
N GLN A 123 -1.05 0.30 9.97
CA GLN A 123 0.06 0.93 9.28
C GLN A 123 1.37 0.20 9.61
N ILE A 124 2.24 0.07 8.59
CA ILE A 124 3.59 -0.47 8.74
C ILE A 124 4.54 0.49 8.04
N CYS A 125 5.56 0.98 8.75
CA CYS A 125 6.54 1.88 8.17
C CYS A 125 7.93 1.64 8.75
N GLY A 126 8.99 1.96 7.97
CA GLY A 126 10.34 2.03 8.48
C GLY A 126 11.22 0.80 8.21
N PHE A 127 10.74 -0.21 7.51
CA PHE A 127 11.46 -1.47 7.30
C PHE A 127 11.85 -1.70 5.83
N GLY A 128 11.88 -0.65 5.01
CA GLY A 128 12.25 -0.76 3.62
C GLY A 128 11.35 -1.72 2.84
N LEU A 129 11.94 -2.61 2.07
CA LEU A 129 11.21 -3.64 1.33
C LEU A 129 10.35 -4.52 2.26
N ASP A 130 10.86 -4.82 3.46
CA ASP A 130 10.12 -5.66 4.40
C ASP A 130 8.81 -5.03 4.86
N SER A 131 8.66 -3.71 4.79
CA SER A 131 7.38 -3.06 5.07
C SER A 131 6.27 -3.59 4.16
N TYR A 132 6.57 -3.80 2.88
CA TYR A 132 5.63 -4.37 1.91
C TYR A 132 5.31 -5.84 2.20
N LEU A 133 6.33 -6.62 2.50
CA LEU A 133 6.17 -8.06 2.77
C LEU A 133 5.39 -8.28 4.05
N LEU A 134 5.69 -7.53 5.10
CA LEU A 134 4.93 -7.53 6.35
C LEU A 134 3.49 -7.07 6.12
N GLY A 135 3.31 -6.06 5.26
CA GLY A 135 1.98 -5.55 4.89
C GLY A 135 1.13 -6.62 4.20
N LEU A 136 1.72 -7.39 3.29
CA LEU A 136 1.00 -8.48 2.63
C LEU A 136 0.57 -9.54 3.64
N ARG A 137 1.44 -9.93 4.56
CA ARG A 137 1.09 -10.87 5.63
C ARG A 137 -0.03 -10.32 6.52
N ALA A 138 0.05 -9.02 6.87
CA ALA A 138 -0.98 -8.36 7.66
C ALA A 138 -2.33 -8.34 6.94
N ALA A 139 -2.35 -8.06 5.64
CA ALA A 139 -3.55 -8.05 4.82
C ALA A 139 -4.21 -9.44 4.78
N VAL A 140 -3.43 -10.48 4.54
CA VAL A 140 -3.92 -11.87 4.55
C VAL A 140 -4.50 -12.22 5.92
N SER A 141 -3.79 -11.88 6.98
CA SER A 141 -4.26 -12.13 8.37
C SER A 141 -5.57 -11.38 8.65
N ALA A 142 -5.69 -10.13 8.21
CA ALA A 142 -6.91 -9.34 8.41
C ALA A 142 -8.12 -9.98 7.72
N VAL A 143 -7.96 -10.44 6.47
CA VAL A 143 -9.03 -11.14 5.75
C VAL A 143 -9.43 -12.42 6.47
N GLN A 144 -8.46 -13.23 6.91
CA GLN A 144 -8.73 -14.47 7.63
C GLN A 144 -9.41 -14.23 8.98
N SER A 145 -9.09 -13.12 9.65
CA SER A 145 -9.72 -12.76 10.92
C SER A 145 -11.19 -12.40 10.77
N VAL A 146 -11.56 -11.69 9.70
CA VAL A 146 -12.96 -11.36 9.38
C VAL A 146 -13.77 -12.63 9.17
N LEU A 147 -13.17 -13.67 8.58
CA LEU A 147 -13.86 -14.95 8.36
C LEU A 147 -14.06 -15.77 9.64
N LYS A 148 -13.41 -15.40 10.76
CA LYS A 148 -13.51 -16.10 12.05
C LYS A 148 -14.55 -15.50 12.99
N TYR A 149 -15.01 -14.29 12.72
CA TYR A 149 -15.96 -13.57 13.54
C TYR A 149 -17.18 -13.14 12.73
#